data_c1edad7f3ffc60ed84122c6d83c12ed6
#
_entry.id   c1edad7f3ffc60ed84122c6d83c12ed6
#
_cell.length_a   1.000
_cell.length_b   1.000
_cell.length_c   1.000
_cell.angle_alpha   90.00
_cell.angle_beta   90.00
_cell.angle_gamma   90.00
#
_symmetry.space_group_name_H-M   'P 1'
#
loop_
_entity.id
_entity.type
_entity.pdbx_description
1 polymer ?
#
loop_
_entity_poly.entity_id
_entity_poly.type
_entity_poly.pdbx_seq_one_letter_code
_entity_poly.pdbx_strand_id
1 'polypeptide(L)'
;MIRRGAMPRPRFESLRLGGVALAFTLVAAACTTVPPAPSEASNVLSGRLALRVEPLANEAPRSVSAAFDLRGDSRAGTLGLSTPLGSMLAQARWSPAEVVLTTPRETRRFASLDALTREALGESVPIEAWFDWLRGRPWPGAPSTPLEAAPTPSSNPPTPGFRQLGWRVDLSQFGAGTIAAVREAPAPIVTVRIRLDGA
;
A
#
# COMPACT_ATOMS: atom_id res chain seq x y z
N MET A 1 10.61 -100.75 -9.62
CA MET A 1 9.81 -101.09 -10.82
C MET A 1 9.35 -99.80 -11.40
N ILE A 2 10.10 -99.24 -12.31
CA ILE A 2 9.92 -99.22 -13.78
C ILE A 2 8.51 -98.74 -14.13
N ARG A 3 8.36 -97.46 -14.65
CA ARG A 3 8.30 -97.20 -16.09
C ARG A 3 8.33 -95.69 -16.43
N ARG A 4 9.18 -95.50 -17.39
CA ARG A 4 9.31 -94.29 -18.22
C ARG A 4 8.04 -94.05 -19.04
N GLY A 5 7.74 -92.80 -19.30
CA GLY A 5 6.73 -92.39 -20.26
C GLY A 5 7.12 -91.05 -20.85
N ALA A 6 7.40 -91.09 -22.10
CA ALA A 6 8.04 -90.17 -22.98
C ALA A 6 7.25 -88.89 -23.25
N MET A 7 8.00 -87.86 -23.63
CA MET A 7 7.51 -86.62 -24.33
C MET A 7 6.78 -86.93 -25.65
N PRO A 8 5.93 -86.05 -26.09
CA PRO A 8 6.26 -85.47 -27.37
C PRO A 8 6.15 -83.91 -27.37
N ARG A 9 7.04 -83.33 -28.10
CA ARG A 9 6.90 -81.98 -28.65
C ARG A 9 5.95 -81.99 -29.83
N PRO A 10 5.17 -80.90 -30.04
CA PRO A 10 5.05 -80.41 -31.40
C PRO A 10 5.17 -78.88 -31.52
N ARG A 11 5.82 -78.55 -32.54
CA ARG A 11 5.57 -77.65 -33.68
C ARG A 11 5.24 -76.20 -33.39
N PHE A 12 6.19 -75.42 -33.82
CA PHE A 12 6.04 -74.04 -34.22
C PHE A 12 4.97 -73.90 -35.30
N GLU A 13 4.01 -73.06 -35.05
CA GLU A 13 3.22 -72.42 -36.11
C GLU A 13 3.23 -70.91 -35.87
N SER A 14 3.84 -70.27 -36.82
CA SER A 14 3.91 -68.83 -37.03
C SER A 14 2.53 -68.27 -37.40
N LEU A 15 1.97 -67.42 -36.58
CA LEU A 15 0.86 -66.63 -37.04
C LEU A 15 1.12 -65.11 -36.68
N ARG A 16 1.07 -64.39 -37.74
CA ARG A 16 1.31 -63.03 -38.09
C ARG A 16 0.70 -61.98 -37.16
N LEU A 17 1.47 -60.93 -37.04
CA LEU A 17 1.10 -59.49 -37.06
C LEU A 17 -0.32 -59.14 -36.62
N GLY A 18 -0.39 -58.45 -35.49
CA GLY A 18 -1.44 -57.53 -35.14
C GLY A 18 -0.84 -56.45 -34.23
N GLY A 19 -0.30 -55.42 -34.90
CA GLY A 19 0.24 -54.25 -34.17
C GLY A 19 -0.89 -53.48 -33.53
N VAL A 20 -0.93 -53.47 -32.22
CA VAL A 20 -1.67 -52.44 -31.47
C VAL A 20 -0.66 -51.45 -30.95
N ALA A 21 -0.49 -50.38 -31.71
CA ALA A 21 0.24 -49.21 -31.25
C ALA A 21 -0.60 -48.52 -30.16
N LEU A 22 -0.24 -48.76 -28.91
CA LEU A 22 -0.80 -48.01 -27.78
C LEU A 22 -0.17 -46.64 -27.79
N ALA A 23 -0.89 -45.68 -28.42
CA ALA A 23 -0.54 -44.26 -28.41
C ALA A 23 -0.70 -43.75 -26.98
N PHE A 24 0.41 -43.63 -26.28
CA PHE A 24 0.49 -42.94 -25.00
C PHE A 24 0.42 -41.42 -25.26
N THR A 25 -0.79 -40.86 -25.28
CA THR A 25 -1.01 -39.40 -25.30
C THR A 25 -0.56 -38.83 -23.97
N LEU A 26 0.66 -38.28 -23.92
CA LEU A 26 1.09 -37.38 -22.85
C LEU A 26 0.19 -36.12 -22.86
N VAL A 27 -0.75 -36.09 -21.96
CA VAL A 27 -1.44 -34.83 -21.62
C VAL A 27 -0.45 -34.01 -20.82
N ALA A 28 0.27 -33.12 -21.51
CA ALA A 28 1.03 -32.04 -20.89
C ALA A 28 0.02 -31.08 -20.24
N ALA A 29 -0.19 -31.25 -18.93
CA ALA A 29 -0.88 -30.24 -18.12
C ALA A 29 -0.01 -28.97 -18.14
N ALA A 30 -0.28 -28.08 -19.06
CA ALA A 30 0.26 -26.72 -19.06
C ALA A 30 -0.31 -26.01 -17.83
N CYS A 31 0.47 -25.97 -16.73
CA CYS A 31 0.25 -25.02 -15.67
C CYS A 31 0.39 -23.62 -16.27
N THR A 32 -0.71 -23.04 -16.71
CA THR A 32 -0.77 -21.59 -17.00
C THR A 32 -0.61 -20.87 -15.69
N THR A 33 0.62 -20.51 -15.35
CA THR A 33 0.89 -19.46 -14.36
C THR A 33 0.29 -18.17 -14.92
N VAL A 34 -0.90 -17.81 -14.41
CA VAL A 34 -1.48 -16.49 -14.66
C VAL A 34 -0.49 -15.49 -14.11
N PRO A 35 0.14 -14.63 -14.93
CA PRO A 35 1.00 -13.58 -14.42
C PRO A 35 0.15 -12.71 -13.47
N PRO A 36 0.63 -12.34 -12.27
CA PRO A 36 -0.08 -11.39 -11.42
C PRO A 36 -0.33 -10.13 -12.24
N ALA A 37 -1.58 -9.65 -12.20
CA ALA A 37 -1.97 -8.44 -12.91
C ALA A 37 -1.04 -7.28 -12.53
N PRO A 38 -0.49 -6.50 -13.49
CA PRO A 38 0.54 -5.49 -13.24
C PRO A 38 0.06 -4.25 -12.46
N SER A 39 -1.11 -4.30 -11.82
CA SER A 39 -1.74 -3.13 -11.20
C SER A 39 -1.37 -2.86 -9.74
N GLU A 40 -0.74 -3.78 -9.03
CA GLU A 40 -0.44 -3.54 -7.59
C GLU A 40 0.97 -2.98 -7.32
N ALA A 41 1.92 -3.17 -8.23
CA ALA A 41 3.29 -2.67 -8.05
C ALA A 41 3.45 -1.15 -8.24
N SER A 42 2.45 -0.48 -8.86
CA SER A 42 2.58 0.92 -9.28
C SER A 42 2.15 1.95 -8.24
N ASN A 43 1.58 1.56 -7.11
CA ASN A 43 1.00 2.47 -6.13
C ASN A 43 1.58 2.35 -4.72
N VAL A 44 2.87 2.04 -4.62
CA VAL A 44 3.57 2.06 -3.34
C VAL A 44 4.28 3.38 -3.19
N LEU A 45 3.97 4.11 -2.12
CA LEU A 45 4.68 5.31 -1.69
C LEU A 45 5.32 5.01 -0.35
N SER A 46 6.61 5.19 -0.23
CA SER A 46 7.35 4.98 1.01
C SER A 46 8.22 6.18 1.38
N GLY A 47 8.60 6.24 2.64
CA GLY A 47 9.41 7.32 3.12
C GLY A 47 9.38 7.46 4.63
N ARG A 48 9.63 8.68 5.08
CA ARG A 48 9.58 9.06 6.49
C ARG A 48 8.55 10.15 6.69
N LEU A 49 7.77 10.03 7.74
CA LEU A 49 6.83 11.05 8.15
C LEU A 49 7.12 11.53 9.58
N ALA A 50 6.84 12.80 9.81
CA ALA A 50 6.74 13.40 11.13
C ALA A 50 5.40 14.13 11.20
N LEU A 51 4.56 13.75 12.16
CA LEU A 51 3.29 14.39 12.47
C LEU A 51 3.39 15.01 13.85
N ARG A 52 2.94 16.25 13.99
CA ARG A 52 2.89 16.96 15.24
C ARG A 52 1.53 17.64 15.41
N VAL A 53 0.93 17.43 16.57
CA VAL A 53 -0.27 18.12 17.04
C VAL A 53 0.16 19.05 18.16
N GLU A 54 -0.02 20.38 17.97
CA GLU A 54 0.29 21.33 19.01
C GLU A 54 -0.76 21.26 20.12
N PRO A 55 -0.32 21.43 21.39
CA PRO A 55 -1.26 21.30 22.50
C PRO A 55 -2.26 22.48 22.53
N LEU A 56 -3.43 22.18 23.04
CA LEU A 56 -4.36 23.21 23.52
C LEU A 56 -4.04 23.47 24.99
N ALA A 57 -3.66 24.71 25.31
CA ALA A 57 -3.28 25.12 26.66
C ALA A 57 -2.10 24.32 27.26
N ASN A 58 -2.28 23.69 28.41
CA ASN A 58 -1.21 23.06 29.20
C ASN A 58 -0.97 21.57 28.86
N GLU A 59 -1.48 21.08 27.73
CA GLU A 59 -1.24 19.70 27.31
C GLU A 59 0.15 19.55 26.67
N ALA A 60 0.73 18.35 26.75
CA ALA A 60 1.96 18.05 26.02
C ALA A 60 1.69 17.87 24.52
N PRO A 61 2.58 18.35 23.62
CA PRO A 61 2.42 18.12 22.20
C PRO A 61 2.46 16.62 21.90
N ARG A 62 1.57 16.18 21.00
CA ARG A 62 1.60 14.82 20.47
C ARG A 62 2.43 14.78 19.21
N SER A 63 3.37 13.85 19.11
CA SER A 63 4.17 13.71 17.90
C SER A 63 4.40 12.24 17.56
N VAL A 64 4.39 11.96 16.27
CA VAL A 64 4.71 10.65 15.70
C VAL A 64 5.78 10.86 14.64
N SER A 65 6.87 10.09 14.73
CA SER A 65 7.90 10.03 13.69
C SER A 65 8.13 8.58 13.33
N ALA A 66 7.97 8.24 12.06
CA ALA A 66 8.02 6.87 11.60
C ALA A 66 8.50 6.78 10.14
N ALA A 67 9.02 5.62 9.75
CA ALA A 67 8.99 5.20 8.35
C ALA A 67 7.56 4.78 7.99
N PHE A 68 7.16 5.01 6.74
CA PHE A 68 5.83 4.64 6.27
C PHE A 68 5.88 3.92 4.93
N ASP A 69 4.88 3.06 4.73
CA ASP A 69 4.51 2.42 3.48
C ASP A 69 3.03 2.67 3.22
N LEU A 70 2.70 3.34 2.13
CA LEU A 70 1.33 3.61 1.71
C LEU A 70 1.06 2.87 0.41
N ARG A 71 0.04 2.00 0.39
CA ARG A 71 -0.30 1.12 -0.73
C ARG A 71 -1.78 1.18 -1.06
N GLY A 72 -2.13 1.00 -2.33
CA GLY A 72 -3.50 1.03 -2.81
C GLY A 72 -3.92 2.41 -3.27
N ASP A 73 -5.12 2.85 -2.88
CA ASP A 73 -5.71 4.14 -3.24
C ASP A 73 -6.57 4.73 -2.12
N SER A 74 -7.26 5.84 -2.39
CA SER A 74 -8.13 6.52 -1.43
C SER A 74 -9.34 5.67 -0.99
N ARG A 75 -9.76 4.66 -1.78
CA ARG A 75 -10.92 3.81 -1.51
C ARG A 75 -10.55 2.54 -0.76
N ALA A 76 -9.40 1.95 -1.10
CA ALA A 76 -8.91 0.74 -0.45
C ALA A 76 -7.39 0.76 -0.40
N GLY A 77 -6.83 0.56 0.78
CA GLY A 77 -5.38 0.64 0.92
C GLY A 77 -4.87 0.22 2.30
N THR A 78 -3.57 0.40 2.44
CA THR A 78 -2.86 0.11 3.67
C THR A 78 -1.80 1.19 3.91
N LEU A 79 -1.76 1.71 5.13
CA LEU A 79 -0.69 2.56 5.63
C LEU A 79 0.03 1.81 6.76
N GLY A 80 1.24 1.38 6.52
CA GLY A 80 2.13 0.82 7.52
C GLY A 80 3.01 1.91 8.12
N LEU A 81 3.17 1.89 9.44
CA LEU A 81 4.11 2.74 10.17
C LEU A 81 5.11 1.84 10.92
N SER A 82 6.39 2.14 10.81
CA SER A 82 7.45 1.39 11.48
C SER A 82 8.51 2.31 12.08
N THR A 83 9.25 1.78 13.04
CA THR A 83 10.48 2.44 13.54
C THR A 83 11.56 2.43 12.45
N PRO A 84 12.62 3.25 12.56
CA PRO A 84 13.77 3.17 11.65
C PRO A 84 14.45 1.80 11.61
N LEU A 85 14.27 0.97 12.65
CA LEU A 85 14.79 -0.40 12.73
C LEU A 85 13.82 -1.45 12.14
N GLY A 86 12.69 -1.01 11.55
CA GLY A 86 11.73 -1.88 10.89
C GLY A 86 10.68 -2.51 11.81
N SER A 87 10.67 -2.21 13.11
CA SER A 87 9.62 -2.70 14.01
C SER A 87 8.29 -2.01 13.70
N MET A 88 7.22 -2.79 13.55
CA MET A 88 5.88 -2.26 13.30
C MET A 88 5.40 -1.43 14.50
N LEU A 89 4.96 -0.20 14.23
CA LEU A 89 4.30 0.68 15.18
C LEU A 89 2.78 0.56 15.06
N ALA A 90 2.28 0.65 13.83
CA ALA A 90 0.87 0.54 13.52
C ALA A 90 0.67 0.20 12.03
N GLN A 91 -0.46 -0.41 11.72
CA GLN A 91 -0.92 -0.59 10.34
C GLN A 91 -2.40 -0.24 10.27
N ALA A 92 -2.75 0.74 9.46
CA ALA A 92 -4.13 1.03 9.08
C ALA A 92 -4.42 0.33 7.75
N ARG A 93 -5.55 -0.38 7.68
CA ARG A 93 -6.11 -0.94 6.44
C ARG A 93 -7.52 -0.45 6.29
N TRP A 94 -7.89 -0.05 5.09
CA TRP A 94 -9.25 0.39 4.79
C TRP A 94 -9.75 -0.17 3.48
N SER A 95 -11.05 -0.30 3.42
CA SER A 95 -11.84 -0.68 2.25
C SER A 95 -13.23 -0.06 2.40
N PRO A 96 -14.10 -0.13 1.39
CA PRO A 96 -15.49 0.30 1.53
C PRO A 96 -16.27 -0.43 2.63
N ALA A 97 -15.82 -1.62 3.03
CA ALA A 97 -16.49 -2.46 4.03
C ALA A 97 -16.02 -2.20 5.47
N GLU A 98 -14.75 -1.85 5.66
CA GLU A 98 -14.17 -1.71 7.00
C GLU A 98 -12.90 -0.87 7.03
N VAL A 99 -12.63 -0.29 8.19
CA VAL A 99 -11.36 0.34 8.54
C VAL A 99 -10.81 -0.33 9.79
N VAL A 100 -9.57 -0.82 9.71
CA VAL A 100 -8.92 -1.58 10.77
C VAL A 100 -7.57 -0.96 11.10
N LEU A 101 -7.31 -0.75 12.37
CA LEU A 101 -5.99 -0.40 12.90
C LEU A 101 -5.43 -1.60 13.64
N THR A 102 -4.24 -2.02 13.26
CA THR A 102 -3.46 -3.06 13.95
C THR A 102 -2.22 -2.44 14.56
N THR A 103 -2.00 -2.68 15.84
CA THR A 103 -0.79 -2.33 16.59
C THR A 103 -0.18 -3.61 17.16
N PRO A 104 1.03 -3.59 17.73
CA PRO A 104 1.60 -4.75 18.43
C PRO A 104 0.77 -5.23 19.63
N ARG A 105 -0.15 -4.40 20.12
CA ARG A 105 -0.95 -4.70 21.33
C ARG A 105 -2.37 -5.15 21.01
N GLU A 106 -2.96 -4.60 19.94
CA GLU A 106 -4.38 -4.81 19.67
C GLU A 106 -4.72 -4.58 18.19
N THR A 107 -5.88 -5.09 17.79
CA THR A 107 -6.51 -4.77 16.51
C THR A 107 -7.89 -4.20 16.78
N ARG A 108 -8.19 -3.04 16.17
CA ARG A 108 -9.45 -2.31 16.37
C ARG A 108 -10.08 -1.93 15.05
N ARG A 109 -11.42 -1.91 15.02
CA ARG A 109 -12.20 -1.48 13.87
C ARG A 109 -12.77 -0.08 14.10
N PHE A 110 -12.87 0.68 13.02
CA PHE A 110 -13.37 2.05 13.01
C PHE A 110 -14.40 2.24 11.90
N ALA A 111 -15.28 3.21 12.07
CA ALA A 111 -16.29 3.54 11.07
C ALA A 111 -15.69 4.24 9.83
N SER A 112 -14.54 4.93 9.99
CA SER A 112 -13.85 5.67 8.93
C SER A 112 -12.38 5.89 9.27
N LEU A 113 -11.56 6.27 8.27
CA LEU A 113 -10.18 6.73 8.50
C LEU A 113 -10.13 7.99 9.37
N ASP A 114 -11.10 8.87 9.23
CA ASP A 114 -11.26 10.06 10.07
C ASP A 114 -11.47 9.69 11.56
N ALA A 115 -12.35 8.72 11.84
CA ALA A 115 -12.54 8.22 13.21
C ALA A 115 -11.28 7.58 13.78
N LEU A 116 -10.54 6.82 12.93
CA LEU A 116 -9.28 6.21 13.32
C LEU A 116 -8.24 7.27 13.69
N THR A 117 -8.05 8.30 12.83
CA THR A 117 -7.02 9.31 13.08
C THR A 117 -7.36 10.20 14.27
N ARG A 118 -8.64 10.55 14.47
CA ARG A 118 -9.07 11.26 15.68
C ARG A 118 -8.76 10.49 16.95
N GLU A 119 -9.00 9.21 16.97
CA GLU A 119 -8.73 8.43 18.17
C GLU A 119 -7.23 8.19 18.39
N ALA A 120 -6.50 7.87 17.32
CA ALA A 120 -5.07 7.55 17.43
C ALA A 120 -4.20 8.81 17.66
N LEU A 121 -4.55 9.93 17.05
CA LEU A 121 -3.75 11.16 17.03
C LEU A 121 -4.40 12.32 17.79
N GLY A 122 -5.68 12.20 18.14
CA GLY A 122 -6.49 13.28 18.69
C GLY A 122 -7.06 14.22 17.65
N GLU A 123 -6.72 14.04 16.37
CA GLU A 123 -7.09 14.94 15.28
C GLU A 123 -7.35 14.22 13.97
N SER A 124 -8.21 14.81 13.15
CA SER A 124 -8.51 14.32 11.81
C SER A 124 -7.34 14.59 10.86
N VAL A 125 -6.83 13.53 10.25
CA VAL A 125 -5.80 13.58 9.21
C VAL A 125 -6.31 12.88 7.96
N PRO A 126 -6.39 13.55 6.79
CA PRO A 126 -7.01 13.02 5.59
C PRO A 126 -6.08 12.05 4.85
N ILE A 127 -5.94 10.83 5.35
CA ILE A 127 -5.05 9.81 4.78
C ILE A 127 -5.43 9.51 3.31
N GLU A 128 -6.72 9.58 2.97
CA GLU A 128 -7.22 9.37 1.61
C GLU A 128 -6.60 10.35 0.61
N ALA A 129 -6.38 11.60 1.04
CA ALA A 129 -5.80 12.63 0.20
C ALA A 129 -4.28 12.47 0.01
N TRP A 130 -3.62 11.72 0.86
CA TRP A 130 -2.16 11.56 0.79
C TRP A 130 -1.69 10.90 -0.50
N PHE A 131 -2.48 10.00 -1.09
CA PHE A 131 -2.13 9.39 -2.37
C PHE A 131 -1.87 10.40 -3.49
N ASP A 132 -2.59 11.52 -3.49
CA ASP A 132 -2.42 12.59 -4.46
C ASP A 132 -1.44 13.64 -3.97
N TRP A 133 -1.50 14.05 -2.70
CA TRP A 133 -0.58 15.03 -2.13
C TRP A 133 0.87 14.60 -2.22
N LEU A 134 1.15 13.30 -1.99
CA LEU A 134 2.49 12.72 -2.12
C LEU A 134 2.96 12.60 -3.58
N ARG A 135 2.08 12.84 -4.54
CA ARG A 135 2.39 13.00 -5.97
C ARG A 135 2.41 14.45 -6.43
N GLY A 136 2.38 15.39 -5.49
CA GLY A 136 2.45 16.81 -5.77
C GLY A 136 1.18 17.40 -6.36
N ARG A 137 0.02 16.80 -6.16
CA ARG A 137 -1.25 17.28 -6.70
C ARG A 137 -2.39 17.21 -5.68
N PRO A 138 -3.42 18.06 -5.83
CA PRO A 138 -4.61 17.96 -5.00
C PRO A 138 -5.35 16.63 -5.21
N TRP A 139 -5.96 16.12 -4.15
CA TRP A 139 -6.86 14.97 -4.20
C TRP A 139 -8.17 15.36 -4.91
N PRO A 140 -8.64 14.60 -5.93
CA PRO A 140 -9.84 14.94 -6.69
C PRO A 140 -11.15 14.81 -5.90
N GLY A 141 -11.11 14.18 -4.72
CA GLY A 141 -12.29 13.99 -3.87
C GLY A 141 -12.76 15.23 -3.11
N ALA A 142 -12.03 16.35 -3.19
CA ALA A 142 -12.41 17.62 -2.53
C ALA A 142 -11.91 18.83 -3.33
N PRO A 143 -12.60 20.00 -3.23
CA PRO A 143 -12.13 21.24 -3.82
C PRO A 143 -10.75 21.65 -3.30
N SER A 144 -9.96 22.28 -4.16
CA SER A 144 -8.66 22.85 -3.81
C SER A 144 -8.46 24.22 -4.41
N THR A 145 -7.62 25.04 -3.77
CA THR A 145 -7.20 26.35 -4.28
C THR A 145 -5.68 26.41 -4.30
N PRO A 146 -5.03 26.91 -5.37
CA PRO A 146 -3.59 27.14 -5.38
C PRO A 146 -3.17 28.07 -4.22
N LEU A 147 -1.95 27.91 -3.72
CA LEU A 147 -1.36 28.90 -2.82
C LEU A 147 -1.02 30.13 -3.66
N GLU A 148 -1.63 31.26 -3.29
CA GLU A 148 -1.30 32.53 -3.93
C GLU A 148 0.11 32.96 -3.54
N ALA A 149 0.82 33.60 -4.49
CA ALA A 149 2.02 34.35 -4.17
C ALA A 149 1.67 35.41 -3.13
N ALA A 150 2.48 35.52 -2.09
CA ALA A 150 2.30 36.61 -1.12
C ALA A 150 2.27 37.95 -1.87
N PRO A 151 1.34 38.85 -1.54
CA PRO A 151 1.18 40.13 -2.27
C PRO A 151 2.32 41.14 -2.04
N THR A 152 3.39 40.75 -1.42
CA THR A 152 4.61 41.54 -1.26
C THR A 152 5.50 41.39 -2.52
N PRO A 153 6.05 42.51 -3.04
CA PRO A 153 7.01 42.50 -4.15
C PRO A 153 8.37 41.95 -3.68
N SER A 154 8.38 40.85 -3.01
CA SER A 154 9.57 40.10 -2.68
C SER A 154 9.89 39.21 -3.89
N SER A 155 11.12 39.28 -4.34
CA SER A 155 11.66 38.56 -5.50
C SER A 155 11.67 37.03 -5.39
N ASN A 156 10.90 36.46 -4.44
CA ASN A 156 10.74 35.03 -4.32
C ASN A 156 9.59 34.55 -5.21
N PRO A 157 9.82 33.50 -6.02
CA PRO A 157 8.75 32.86 -6.77
C PRO A 157 7.65 32.38 -5.82
N PRO A 158 6.37 32.33 -6.28
CA PRO A 158 5.27 31.87 -5.45
C PRO A 158 5.58 30.48 -4.92
N THR A 159 5.31 30.24 -3.63
CA THR A 159 5.48 28.93 -3.02
C THR A 159 4.55 27.95 -3.73
N PRO A 160 5.06 26.94 -4.44
CA PRO A 160 4.20 25.96 -5.09
C PRO A 160 3.44 25.17 -4.04
N GLY A 161 2.15 24.95 -4.28
CA GLY A 161 1.29 24.21 -3.35
C GLY A 161 -0.17 24.60 -3.50
N PHE A 162 -0.99 24.11 -2.58
CA PHE A 162 -2.43 24.31 -2.59
C PHE A 162 -3.04 24.25 -1.18
N ARG A 163 -4.28 24.73 -1.05
CA ARG A 163 -5.13 24.53 0.12
C ARG A 163 -6.21 23.51 -0.23
N GLN A 164 -6.40 22.53 0.66
CA GLN A 164 -7.43 21.51 0.51
C GLN A 164 -7.82 20.93 1.87
N LEU A 165 -9.11 20.69 2.12
CA LEU A 165 -9.62 20.12 3.37
C LEU A 165 -9.18 20.87 4.64
N GLY A 166 -8.97 22.19 4.55
CA GLY A 166 -8.44 23.00 5.65
C GLY A 166 -6.92 22.93 5.84
N TRP A 167 -6.24 22.14 5.03
CA TRP A 167 -4.77 22.01 5.04
C TRP A 167 -4.13 22.93 4.00
N ARG A 168 -3.00 23.52 4.36
CA ARG A 168 -2.05 24.15 3.44
C ARG A 168 -0.96 23.15 3.12
N VAL A 169 -0.90 22.71 1.87
CA VAL A 169 0.09 21.77 1.37
C VAL A 169 1.17 22.54 0.62
N ASP A 170 2.38 22.49 1.11
CA ASP A 170 3.57 23.16 0.58
C ASP A 170 4.40 22.17 -0.24
N LEU A 171 4.62 22.50 -1.51
CA LEU A 171 5.36 21.69 -2.48
C LEU A 171 6.70 22.34 -2.87
N SER A 172 7.16 23.37 -2.15
CA SER A 172 8.42 24.08 -2.47
C SER A 172 9.65 23.17 -2.49
N GLN A 173 9.60 22.07 -1.74
CA GLN A 173 10.67 21.07 -1.66
C GLN A 173 10.28 19.74 -2.32
N PHE A 174 9.24 19.74 -3.15
CA PHE A 174 8.75 18.51 -3.80
C PHE A 174 9.80 17.85 -4.69
N GLY A 175 10.60 18.67 -5.43
CA GLY A 175 11.72 18.17 -6.24
C GLY A 175 12.83 17.49 -5.43
N ALA A 176 12.91 17.76 -4.12
CA ALA A 176 13.79 17.08 -3.17
C ALA A 176 13.05 15.98 -2.37
N GLY A 177 11.87 15.57 -2.82
CA GLY A 177 11.04 14.55 -2.20
C GLY A 177 10.40 14.95 -0.88
N THR A 178 10.37 16.24 -0.54
CA THR A 178 9.79 16.70 0.74
C THR A 178 8.49 17.45 0.51
N ILE A 179 7.49 17.11 1.33
CA ILE A 179 6.16 17.71 1.34
C ILE A 179 5.84 18.11 2.78
N ALA A 180 5.32 19.32 2.95
CA ALA A 180 4.81 19.77 4.23
C ALA A 180 3.33 20.14 4.12
N ALA A 181 2.54 19.74 5.12
CA ALA A 181 1.14 20.11 5.20
C ALA A 181 0.84 20.60 6.61
N VAL A 182 0.11 21.72 6.69
CA VAL A 182 -0.26 22.35 7.97
C VAL A 182 -1.76 22.63 7.96
N ARG A 183 -2.44 22.27 9.03
CA ARG A 183 -3.79 22.69 9.34
C ARG A 183 -3.74 23.61 10.57
N GLU A 184 -4.02 24.88 10.37
CA GLU A 184 -3.98 25.89 11.41
C GLU A 184 -5.34 26.07 12.12
N ALA A 185 -6.42 25.78 11.40
CA ALA A 185 -7.78 25.87 11.92
C ALA A 185 -8.64 24.70 11.46
N PRO A 186 -9.55 24.18 12.32
CA PRO A 186 -9.69 24.57 13.72
C PRO A 186 -8.47 24.12 14.55
N ALA A 187 -8.27 24.79 15.70
CA ALA A 187 -7.26 24.35 16.66
C ALA A 187 -7.53 22.92 17.16
N PRO A 188 -6.48 22.15 17.50
CA PRO A 188 -5.06 22.51 17.54
C PRO A 188 -4.40 22.54 16.16
N ILE A 189 -3.23 23.19 16.07
CA ILE A 189 -2.42 23.18 14.85
C ILE A 189 -1.87 21.76 14.64
N VAL A 190 -2.03 21.26 13.44
CA VAL A 190 -1.48 19.96 13.02
C VAL A 190 -0.49 20.18 11.88
N THR A 191 0.73 19.68 12.07
CA THR A 191 1.78 19.73 11.05
C THR A 191 2.16 18.32 10.64
N VAL A 192 2.24 18.07 9.33
CA VAL A 192 2.75 16.83 8.74
C VAL A 192 3.91 17.18 7.83
N ARG A 193 5.04 16.51 8.02
CA ARG A 193 6.19 16.56 7.10
C ARG A 193 6.49 15.18 6.61
N ILE A 194 6.62 15.03 5.30
CA ILE A 194 6.89 13.76 4.65
C ILE A 194 8.09 13.92 3.75
N ARG A 195 9.01 12.94 3.83
CA ARG A 195 10.11 12.78 2.91
C ARG A 195 9.96 11.42 2.22
N LEU A 196 9.79 11.47 0.91
CA LEU A 196 9.68 10.28 0.07
C LEU A 196 11.04 9.63 -0.15
N ASP A 197 11.05 8.30 -0.25
CA ASP A 197 12.20 7.53 -0.70
C ASP A 197 12.27 7.56 -2.23
N GLY A 198 13.48 7.65 -2.77
CA GLY A 198 13.69 7.58 -4.23
C GLY A 198 13.32 8.84 -5.02
N ALA A 199 13.14 9.99 -4.35
CA ALA A 199 12.94 11.29 -4.96
C ALA A 199 14.25 12.04 -5.14
#